data_3d21009a795c038cfd0656376bd8d131
#
_entry.id   3d21009a795c038cfd0656376bd8d131
#
_cell.length_a   1.000
_cell.length_b   1.000
_cell.length_c   1.000
_cell.angle_alpha   90.00
_cell.angle_beta   90.00
_cell.angle_gamma   90.00
#
_symmetry.space_group_name_H-M   'P 1'
#
loop_
_entity.id
_entity.type
_entity.pdbx_description
1 polymer ?
#
loop_
_entity_poly.entity_id
_entity_poly.type
_entity_poly.pdbx_seq_one_letter_code
_entity_poly.pdbx_strand_id
1 'polypeptide(L)'
;HMRAEYKTPTGLPDSSAVDLMAELVESQNEIVIRDSMILCAFAKGVTSNEVMVEAYNSITGQSTNWSELKSRAAEQWDLARAWNVSYWQRLGHNPKQQDLLSYRLRKDPLPDGIAKGMVGFVDDEDERFCIEEYYRLRGWTVNGILS
;
A
#
# COMPACT_ATOMS: atom_id res chain seq x y z
N HIS A 1 7.11 4.77 20.34
CA HIS A 1 7.34 3.33 20.49
C HIS A 1 7.74 2.78 19.14
N MET A 2 9.03 2.50 18.94
CA MET A 2 9.47 1.68 17.80
C MET A 2 9.01 0.25 18.11
N ARG A 3 8.06 -0.24 17.33
CA ARG A 3 7.59 -1.60 17.42
C ARG A 3 8.24 -2.41 16.32
N ALA A 4 8.67 -3.60 16.72
CA ALA A 4 9.23 -4.67 15.92
C ALA A 4 10.09 -4.22 14.73
N GLU A 5 11.38 -4.38 14.85
CA GLU A 5 12.26 -4.42 13.69
C GLU A 5 11.93 -5.70 12.91
N TYR A 6 11.33 -5.55 11.72
CA TYR A 6 11.13 -6.67 10.83
C TYR A 6 12.48 -7.09 10.27
N LYS A 7 12.92 -8.27 10.67
CA LYS A 7 14.10 -8.88 10.07
C LYS A 7 13.77 -9.30 8.66
N THR A 8 14.23 -8.52 7.71
CA THR A 8 14.17 -8.90 6.31
C THR A 8 15.08 -10.10 6.02
N PRO A 9 14.80 -10.92 4.99
CA PRO A 9 15.67 -11.97 4.53
C PRO A 9 17.09 -11.45 4.31
N THR A 10 18.10 -12.29 4.58
CA THR A 10 19.51 -11.95 4.48
C THR A 10 19.86 -11.19 3.19
N GLY A 11 20.42 -10.00 3.33
CA GLY A 11 20.86 -9.15 2.22
C GLY A 11 19.99 -7.90 1.98
N LEU A 12 18.84 -7.79 2.67
CA LEU A 12 18.05 -6.55 2.66
C LEU A 12 18.20 -5.83 4.00
N PRO A 13 18.15 -4.49 4.02
CA PRO A 13 18.17 -3.73 5.27
C PRO A 13 16.93 -4.04 6.12
N ASP A 14 17.11 -4.06 7.44
CA ASP A 14 15.98 -4.13 8.37
C ASP A 14 15.14 -2.86 8.22
N SER A 15 13.82 -3.02 8.12
CA SER A 15 12.87 -1.91 7.98
C SER A 15 11.94 -1.88 9.19
N SER A 16 11.59 -0.69 9.64
CA SER A 16 10.54 -0.54 10.64
C SER A 16 9.15 -0.73 10.01
N ALA A 17 8.15 -1.04 10.83
CA ALA A 17 6.75 -1.10 10.36
C ALA A 17 6.31 0.23 9.73
N VAL A 18 6.78 1.36 10.26
CA VAL A 18 6.49 2.69 9.73
C VAL A 18 7.05 2.85 8.31
N ASP A 19 8.30 2.46 8.09
CA ASP A 19 8.95 2.55 6.78
C ASP A 19 8.24 1.65 5.77
N LEU A 20 7.90 0.42 6.16
CA LEU A 20 7.19 -0.52 5.31
C LEU A 20 5.79 -0.01 4.91
N MET A 21 5.07 0.63 5.81
CA MET A 21 3.76 1.20 5.48
C MET A 21 3.90 2.42 4.57
N ALA A 22 4.92 3.23 4.76
CA ALA A 22 5.22 4.35 3.86
C ALA A 22 5.58 3.86 2.45
N GLU A 23 6.45 2.86 2.34
CA GLU A 23 6.79 2.22 1.06
C GLU A 23 5.58 1.59 0.38
N LEU A 24 4.68 0.97 1.16
CA LEU A 24 3.42 0.41 0.64
C LEU A 24 2.55 1.50 0.02
N VAL A 25 2.36 2.63 0.71
CA VAL A 25 1.56 3.76 0.20
C VAL A 25 2.18 4.31 -1.08
N GLU A 26 3.50 4.52 -1.12
CA GLU A 26 4.20 5.00 -2.32
C GLU A 26 4.08 4.01 -3.48
N SER A 27 4.29 2.72 -3.23
CA SER A 27 4.16 1.68 -4.25
C SER A 27 2.74 1.59 -4.81
N GLN A 28 1.73 1.70 -3.96
CA GLN A 28 0.34 1.71 -4.39
C GLN A 28 0.01 2.92 -5.27
N ASN A 29 0.49 4.13 -4.92
CA ASN A 29 0.30 5.32 -5.74
C ASN A 29 0.98 5.16 -7.10
N GLU A 30 2.20 4.62 -7.14
CA GLU A 30 2.90 4.33 -8.39
C GLU A 30 2.14 3.33 -9.26
N ILE A 31 1.58 2.27 -8.67
CA ILE A 31 0.78 1.28 -9.39
C ILE A 31 -0.43 1.94 -10.03
N VAL A 32 -1.17 2.79 -9.30
CA VAL A 32 -2.32 3.51 -9.85
C VAL A 32 -1.93 4.38 -11.05
N ILE A 33 -0.80 5.10 -10.98
CA ILE A 33 -0.31 5.90 -12.11
C ILE A 33 -0.04 5.00 -13.31
N ARG A 34 0.69 3.90 -13.12
CA ARG A 34 1.04 2.96 -14.19
C ARG A 34 -0.19 2.31 -14.82
N ASP A 35 -1.13 1.86 -14.00
CA ASP A 35 -2.35 1.22 -14.46
C ASP A 35 -3.23 2.21 -15.23
N SER A 36 -3.32 3.47 -14.77
CA SER A 36 -4.05 4.53 -15.45
C SER A 36 -3.43 4.89 -16.81
N MET A 37 -2.13 4.71 -16.97
CA MET A 37 -1.41 4.88 -18.24
C MET A 37 -1.36 3.60 -19.09
N ILE A 38 -2.00 2.51 -18.62
CA ILE A 38 -2.03 1.20 -19.31
C ILE A 38 -0.61 0.63 -19.52
N LEU A 39 0.29 0.89 -18.56
CA LEU A 39 1.66 0.39 -18.63
C LEU A 39 1.77 -1.01 -18.01
N CYS A 40 2.49 -1.88 -18.71
CA CYS A 40 2.76 -3.23 -18.21
C CYS A 40 3.55 -3.19 -16.89
N ALA A 41 3.08 -3.91 -15.86
CA ALA A 41 3.76 -4.01 -14.57
C ALA A 41 5.20 -4.55 -14.69
N PHE A 42 5.47 -5.45 -15.64
CA PHE A 42 6.81 -5.98 -15.89
C PHE A 42 7.76 -4.97 -16.53
N ALA A 43 7.26 -3.84 -17.04
CA ALA A 43 8.08 -2.76 -17.58
C ALA A 43 8.54 -1.77 -16.48
N LYS A 44 8.26 -2.04 -15.20
CA LYS A 44 8.64 -1.15 -14.08
C LYS A 44 10.14 -0.81 -14.07
N GLY A 45 11.01 -1.75 -14.42
CA GLY A 45 12.46 -1.56 -14.40
C GLY A 45 13.03 -0.74 -15.58
N VAL A 46 12.21 -0.45 -16.61
CA VAL A 46 12.67 0.26 -17.82
C VAL A 46 11.95 1.58 -18.06
N THR A 47 10.96 1.92 -17.24
CA THR A 47 10.19 3.17 -17.38
C THR A 47 10.38 4.00 -16.11
N SER A 48 11.16 5.08 -16.21
CA SER A 48 11.35 6.00 -15.08
C SER A 48 10.13 6.91 -14.87
N ASN A 49 10.07 7.53 -13.70
CA ASN A 49 9.00 8.46 -13.35
C ASN A 49 8.98 9.69 -14.28
N GLU A 50 10.16 10.17 -14.69
CA GLU A 50 10.33 11.29 -15.62
C GLU A 50 9.73 10.95 -16.99
N VAL A 51 10.03 9.77 -17.51
CA VAL A 51 9.48 9.30 -18.80
C VAL A 51 7.96 9.20 -18.74
N MET A 52 7.39 8.72 -17.61
CA MET A 52 5.94 8.66 -17.43
C MET A 52 5.31 10.05 -17.41
N VAL A 53 5.91 11.01 -16.70
CA VAL A 53 5.44 12.40 -16.67
C VAL A 53 5.50 13.03 -18.07
N GLU A 54 6.61 12.86 -18.78
CA GLU A 54 6.79 13.39 -20.14
C GLU A 54 5.75 12.81 -21.11
N ALA A 55 5.54 11.51 -21.08
CA ALA A 55 4.53 10.83 -21.89
C ALA A 55 3.12 11.35 -21.58
N TYR A 56 2.77 11.45 -20.30
CA TYR A 56 1.47 11.96 -19.86
C TYR A 56 1.25 13.39 -20.37
N ASN A 57 2.23 14.29 -20.17
CA ASN A 57 2.13 15.68 -20.59
C ASN A 57 2.02 15.80 -22.12
N SER A 58 2.80 15.00 -22.85
CA SER A 58 2.78 15.00 -24.31
C SER A 58 1.43 14.56 -24.89
N ILE A 59 0.78 13.57 -24.27
CA ILE A 59 -0.50 13.03 -24.73
C ILE A 59 -1.66 13.94 -24.34
N THR A 60 -1.64 14.47 -23.11
CA THR A 60 -2.77 15.23 -22.56
C THR A 60 -2.69 16.73 -22.80
N GLY A 61 -1.53 17.26 -23.20
CA GLY A 61 -1.25 18.68 -23.31
C GLY A 61 -1.16 19.40 -21.95
N GLN A 62 -1.05 18.65 -20.84
CA GLN A 62 -0.90 19.21 -19.50
C GLN A 62 0.58 19.49 -19.19
N SER A 63 0.81 20.23 -18.12
CA SER A 63 2.13 20.48 -17.53
C SER A 63 2.12 20.03 -16.08
N THR A 64 2.09 18.73 -15.85
CA THR A 64 2.10 18.12 -14.53
C THR A 64 3.50 17.61 -14.16
N ASN A 65 3.72 17.30 -12.90
CA ASN A 65 4.94 16.69 -12.38
C ASN A 65 4.62 15.41 -11.63
N TRP A 66 5.66 14.68 -11.21
CA TRP A 66 5.50 13.40 -10.51
C TRP A 66 4.72 13.52 -9.20
N SER A 67 4.94 14.58 -8.42
CA SER A 67 4.23 14.82 -7.16
C SER A 67 2.73 15.03 -7.37
N GLU A 68 2.36 15.76 -8.41
CA GLU A 68 0.95 15.96 -8.77
C GLU A 68 0.27 14.67 -9.24
N LEU A 69 0.98 13.84 -10.02
CA LEU A 69 0.45 12.51 -10.40
C LEU A 69 0.25 11.62 -9.18
N LYS A 70 1.17 11.64 -8.20
CA LYS A 70 1.01 10.90 -6.94
C LYS A 70 -0.18 11.40 -6.12
N SER A 71 -0.39 12.71 -6.06
CA SER A 71 -1.57 13.27 -5.39
C SER A 71 -2.87 12.77 -6.00
N ARG A 72 -2.97 12.81 -7.32
CA ARG A 72 -4.14 12.27 -8.05
C ARG A 72 -4.32 10.77 -7.84
N ALA A 73 -3.22 10.01 -7.75
CA ALA A 73 -3.28 8.58 -7.45
C ALA A 73 -3.80 8.32 -6.02
N ALA A 74 -3.40 9.13 -5.05
CA ALA A 74 -3.93 9.05 -3.69
C ALA A 74 -5.45 9.32 -3.66
N GLU A 75 -5.92 10.34 -4.39
CA GLU A 75 -7.36 10.61 -4.54
C GLU A 75 -8.14 9.43 -5.15
N GLN A 76 -7.53 8.68 -6.09
CA GLN A 76 -8.13 7.47 -6.64
C GLN A 76 -8.24 6.36 -5.59
N TRP A 77 -7.25 6.20 -4.73
CA TRP A 77 -7.32 5.28 -3.58
C TRP A 77 -8.44 5.66 -2.62
N ASP A 78 -8.60 6.94 -2.34
CA ASP A 78 -9.66 7.45 -1.48
C ASP A 78 -11.04 7.17 -2.09
N LEU A 79 -11.21 7.40 -3.38
CA LEU A 79 -12.45 7.10 -4.09
C LEU A 79 -12.78 5.60 -4.05
N ALA A 80 -11.79 4.74 -4.34
CA ALA A 80 -11.96 3.29 -4.25
C ALA A 80 -12.27 2.84 -2.82
N ARG A 81 -11.62 3.45 -1.83
CA ARG A 81 -11.90 3.19 -0.42
C ARG A 81 -13.31 3.59 -0.02
N ALA A 82 -13.75 4.78 -0.39
CA ALA A 82 -15.12 5.25 -0.11
C ALA A 82 -16.18 4.29 -0.68
N TRP A 83 -15.96 3.83 -1.90
CA TRP A 83 -16.83 2.83 -2.53
C TRP A 83 -16.88 1.53 -1.74
N ASN A 84 -15.72 0.96 -1.41
CA ASN A 84 -15.62 -0.30 -0.67
C ASN A 84 -16.24 -0.19 0.73
N VAL A 85 -15.95 0.88 1.47
CA VAL A 85 -16.54 1.15 2.79
C VAL A 85 -18.05 1.22 2.71
N SER A 86 -18.59 1.98 1.75
CA SER A 86 -20.03 2.08 1.54
C SER A 86 -20.68 0.72 1.24
N TYR A 87 -20.03 -0.10 0.42
CA TYR A 87 -20.49 -1.44 0.08
C TYR A 87 -20.48 -2.36 1.31
N TRP A 88 -19.39 -2.43 2.05
CA TRP A 88 -19.26 -3.27 3.24
C TRP A 88 -20.28 -2.87 4.33
N GLN A 89 -20.46 -1.57 4.56
CA GLN A 89 -21.44 -1.08 5.54
C GLN A 89 -22.87 -1.48 5.17
N ARG A 90 -23.24 -1.44 3.87
CA ARG A 90 -24.56 -1.90 3.40
C ARG A 90 -24.78 -3.39 3.66
N LEU A 91 -23.72 -4.18 3.64
CA LEU A 91 -23.75 -5.61 3.96
C LEU A 91 -23.65 -5.90 5.46
N GLY A 92 -23.56 -4.88 6.31
CA GLY A 92 -23.39 -5.05 7.75
C GLY A 92 -21.98 -5.47 8.18
N HIS A 93 -21.00 -5.33 7.30
CA HIS A 93 -19.59 -5.63 7.62
C HIS A 93 -18.88 -4.42 8.24
N ASN A 94 -17.96 -4.70 9.16
CA ASN A 94 -17.05 -3.68 9.67
C ASN A 94 -15.89 -3.50 8.66
N PRO A 95 -15.68 -2.29 8.10
CA PRO A 95 -14.60 -2.03 7.15
C PRO A 95 -13.22 -2.45 7.66
N LYS A 96 -12.90 -2.18 8.92
CA LYS A 96 -11.61 -2.55 9.53
C LYS A 96 -11.36 -4.07 9.52
N GLN A 97 -12.41 -4.88 9.65
CA GLN A 97 -12.27 -6.34 9.58
C GLN A 97 -11.99 -6.83 8.16
N GLN A 98 -12.40 -6.09 7.14
CA GLN A 98 -12.16 -6.43 5.74
C GLN A 98 -10.71 -6.13 5.32
N ASP A 99 -9.98 -5.34 6.08
CA ASP A 99 -8.57 -5.04 5.83
C ASP A 99 -7.60 -6.06 6.43
N LEU A 100 -8.12 -7.00 7.23
CA LEU A 100 -7.29 -8.07 7.78
C LEU A 100 -6.90 -9.05 6.67
N LEU A 101 -5.62 -9.40 6.62
CA LEU A 101 -5.16 -10.48 5.75
C LEU A 101 -5.77 -11.82 6.16
N SER A 102 -5.81 -12.78 5.25
CA SER A 102 -6.26 -14.13 5.58
C SER A 102 -5.42 -14.74 6.70
N TYR A 103 -6.02 -15.65 7.49
CA TYR A 103 -5.33 -16.32 8.61
C TYR A 103 -3.97 -16.89 8.19
N ARG A 104 -3.91 -17.53 7.03
CA ARG A 104 -2.69 -18.12 6.50
C ARG A 104 -1.56 -17.11 6.34
N LEU A 105 -1.86 -15.94 5.80
CA LEU A 105 -0.84 -14.90 5.60
C LEU A 105 -0.39 -14.23 6.91
N ARG A 106 -1.23 -14.28 7.94
CA ARG A 106 -0.95 -13.66 9.22
C ARG A 106 -0.21 -14.57 10.21
N LYS A 107 -0.61 -15.85 10.26
CA LYS A 107 -0.30 -16.74 11.38
C LYS A 107 0.43 -18.03 10.98
N ASP A 108 0.30 -18.47 9.73
CA ASP A 108 1.00 -19.69 9.32
C ASP A 108 2.46 -19.36 8.99
N PRO A 109 3.43 -20.02 9.62
CA PRO A 109 4.83 -19.81 9.31
C PRO A 109 5.14 -20.30 7.88
N LEU A 110 6.00 -19.57 7.19
CA LEU A 110 6.47 -19.97 5.87
C LEU A 110 7.15 -21.34 5.92
N PRO A 111 6.71 -22.29 5.08
CA PRO A 111 7.17 -23.69 5.19
C PRO A 111 8.61 -23.88 4.71
N ASP A 112 9.10 -23.04 3.79
CA ASP A 112 10.39 -23.19 3.15
C ASP A 112 10.95 -21.85 2.64
N GLY A 113 12.16 -21.87 2.09
CA GLY A 113 12.86 -20.72 1.54
C GLY A 113 13.63 -19.92 2.58
N ILE A 114 14.11 -18.73 2.16
CA ILE A 114 14.98 -17.87 2.97
C ILE A 114 14.29 -17.31 4.22
N ALA A 115 12.96 -17.19 4.16
CA ALA A 115 12.12 -16.69 5.25
C ALA A 115 11.37 -17.82 5.99
N LYS A 116 11.86 -19.08 5.91
CA LYS A 116 11.25 -20.23 6.59
C LYS A 116 11.04 -19.97 8.08
N GLY A 117 9.82 -20.29 8.55
CA GLY A 117 9.42 -20.09 9.93
C GLY A 117 8.95 -18.67 10.28
N MET A 118 9.08 -17.71 9.37
CA MET A 118 8.55 -16.36 9.57
C MET A 118 7.03 -16.35 9.37
N VAL A 119 6.37 -15.48 10.13
CA VAL A 119 4.93 -15.16 10.01
C VAL A 119 4.76 -13.72 9.53
N GLY A 120 3.58 -13.37 9.03
CA GLY A 120 3.33 -12.04 8.48
C GLY A 120 3.41 -10.90 9.52
N PHE A 121 3.04 -11.19 10.78
CA PHE A 121 3.13 -10.25 11.90
C PHE A 121 3.62 -10.98 13.14
N VAL A 122 4.38 -10.29 13.97
CA VAL A 122 4.92 -10.85 15.22
C VAL A 122 3.77 -11.25 16.16
N ASP A 123 2.79 -10.36 16.31
CA ASP A 123 1.58 -10.58 17.12
C ASP A 123 0.39 -9.74 16.59
N ASP A 124 -0.75 -9.81 17.25
CA ASP A 124 -1.95 -9.07 16.86
C ASP A 124 -1.83 -7.55 17.11
N GLU A 125 -0.97 -7.14 18.02
CA GLU A 125 -0.70 -5.73 18.30
C GLU A 125 0.13 -5.11 17.18
N ASP A 126 1.09 -5.85 16.66
CA ASP A 126 1.91 -5.48 15.52
C ASP A 126 1.08 -5.33 14.25
N GLU A 127 0.19 -6.31 13.96
CA GLU A 127 -0.75 -6.22 12.84
C GLU A 127 -1.64 -4.98 12.95
N ARG A 128 -2.22 -4.74 14.15
CA ARG A 128 -3.06 -3.57 14.39
C ARG A 128 -2.29 -2.28 14.17
N PHE A 129 -1.06 -2.20 14.67
CA PHE A 129 -0.20 -1.03 14.50
C PHE A 129 0.09 -0.76 13.02
N CYS A 130 0.42 -1.77 12.23
CA CYS A 130 0.65 -1.60 10.78
C CYS A 130 -0.60 -1.06 10.07
N ILE A 131 -1.77 -1.59 10.37
CA ILE A 131 -3.04 -1.14 9.77
C ILE A 131 -3.33 0.32 10.17
N GLU A 132 -3.18 0.66 11.44
CA GLU A 132 -3.43 2.02 11.92
C GLU A 132 -2.43 3.04 11.35
N GLU A 133 -1.17 2.66 11.21
CA GLU A 133 -0.15 3.48 10.56
C GLU A 133 -0.45 3.68 9.07
N TYR A 134 -0.86 2.62 8.37
CA TYR A 134 -1.31 2.75 6.98
C TYR A 134 -2.48 3.74 6.85
N TYR A 135 -3.49 3.65 7.73
CA TYR A 135 -4.61 4.59 7.73
C TYR A 135 -4.16 6.03 7.99
N ARG A 136 -3.25 6.21 8.95
CA ARG A 136 -2.66 7.51 9.25
C ARG A 136 -1.97 8.12 8.03
N LEU A 137 -1.17 7.32 7.32
CA LEU A 137 -0.47 7.75 6.10
C LEU A 137 -1.42 8.10 4.96
N ARG A 138 -2.57 7.42 4.88
CA ARG A 138 -3.64 7.73 3.93
C ARG A 138 -4.52 8.90 4.35
N GLY A 139 -4.39 9.43 5.57
CA GLY A 139 -5.29 10.45 6.11
C GLY A 139 -6.67 9.93 6.47
N TRP A 140 -6.82 8.60 6.65
CA TRP A 140 -8.08 7.98 7.04
C TRP A 140 -8.23 7.92 8.57
N THR A 141 -9.45 7.75 9.05
CA THR A 141 -9.72 7.56 10.48
C THR A 141 -9.17 6.23 10.97
N VAL A 142 -9.09 6.04 12.29
CA VAL A 142 -8.67 4.76 12.93
C VAL A 142 -9.56 3.56 12.57
N ASN A 143 -10.72 3.81 11.98
CA ASN A 143 -11.62 2.78 11.46
C ASN A 143 -11.47 2.58 9.95
N GLY A 144 -10.47 3.18 9.31
CA GLY A 144 -10.22 3.08 7.90
C GLY A 144 -11.30 3.74 7.03
N ILE A 145 -11.95 4.79 7.53
CA ILE A 145 -12.94 5.59 6.82
C ILE A 145 -12.30 6.93 6.46
N LEU A 146 -12.63 7.48 5.31
CA LEU A 146 -12.15 8.80 4.92
C LEU A 146 -12.58 9.87 5.94
N SER A 147 -11.67 10.81 6.18
CA SER A 147 -11.88 11.93 7.11
C SER A 147 -12.78 13.00 6.50
#